data_fe08bdfda67732acabc4ce14fff4bdc3
#
_entry.id   fe08bdfda67732acabc4ce14fff4bdc3
#
_cell.length_a   1.000
_cell.length_b   1.000
_cell.length_c   1.000
_cell.angle_alpha   90.00
_cell.angle_beta   90.00
_cell.angle_gamma   90.00
#
_symmetry.space_group_name_H-M   'P 1'
#
loop_
_entity.id
_entity.type
_entity.pdbx_description
1 polymer ?
#
loop_
_entity_poly.entity_id
_entity_poly.type
_entity_poly.pdbx_seq_one_letter_code
_entity_poly.pdbx_strand_id
1 'polypeptide(L)'
;MWGGGAALVLLFAVAYYFLMPVAEVVPVRRGTAISAVYGTVRIEPAFVVRVRAQNAGFIRLAETFSAGRGAIGMNVEKGQLLATIADETTARQLKQARADLDAAVERAALPLPSSELLKAAEDNLQRLQRVVSSGNVPAVEFEKAKSEANRLRGAVEAERIEQDRNLNSLEDATKKLEAQMKNSEVRAPIDGLLTNVQTIDGELVSDGNELFTVSSRKNYVRGEVNEEDVGEVKPNMTAVVQLYAYRSRQFSAHVSSIQPAADPETQRYTIVLQLDQAPDNLMAGMTGEMNIITGKHENVLLVPTRALLVDQALLVKHGVVQKRTVKVGFRTLDFSEIMSGLSLGDHVVVADQDRLRPGKAVRQRVIRPPKEKNAK
;
A
#
# COMPACT_ATOMS: atom_id res chain seq x y z
N MET A 1 43.84 82.62 -10.78
CA MET A 1 42.39 82.39 -10.66
C MET A 1 41.95 80.98 -11.22
N TRP A 2 42.64 79.90 -10.88
CA TRP A 2 42.30 78.52 -11.43
C TRP A 2 41.80 77.53 -10.40
N GLY A 3 41.75 77.89 -9.10
CA GLY A 3 41.36 77.01 -8.08
C GLY A 3 39.83 76.91 -7.84
N GLY A 4 39.05 77.92 -8.23
CA GLY A 4 37.57 77.88 -7.98
C GLY A 4 36.80 77.00 -8.90
N GLY A 5 37.26 76.79 -10.12
CA GLY A 5 36.60 75.88 -11.10
C GLY A 5 36.76 74.43 -10.77
N ALA A 6 37.92 73.99 -10.26
CA ALA A 6 38.16 72.62 -9.89
C ALA A 6 37.35 72.24 -8.66
N ALA A 7 37.17 73.15 -7.67
CA ALA A 7 36.34 72.90 -6.49
C ALA A 7 34.84 72.76 -6.82
N LEU A 8 34.34 73.58 -7.76
CA LEU A 8 32.95 73.54 -8.22
C LEU A 8 32.63 72.25 -8.99
N VAL A 9 33.57 71.78 -9.86
CA VAL A 9 33.45 70.51 -10.59
C VAL A 9 33.47 69.34 -9.64
N LEU A 10 34.32 69.38 -8.59
CA LEU A 10 34.37 68.35 -7.54
C LEU A 10 33.09 68.30 -6.72
N LEU A 11 32.52 69.44 -6.34
CA LEU A 11 31.25 69.55 -5.64
C LEU A 11 30.09 68.99 -6.49
N PHE A 12 30.08 69.32 -7.80
CA PHE A 12 29.06 68.85 -8.73
C PHE A 12 29.18 67.30 -8.95
N ALA A 13 30.39 66.79 -9.04
CA ALA A 13 30.64 65.33 -9.14
C ALA A 13 30.21 64.56 -7.88
N VAL A 14 30.49 65.14 -6.71
CA VAL A 14 30.06 64.58 -5.40
C VAL A 14 28.54 64.61 -5.31
N ALA A 15 27.90 65.75 -5.62
CA ALA A 15 26.43 65.87 -5.60
C ALA A 15 25.78 64.89 -6.58
N TYR A 16 26.35 64.78 -7.82
CA TYR A 16 25.89 63.85 -8.84
C TYR A 16 26.01 62.38 -8.36
N TYR A 17 27.13 62.03 -7.69
CA TYR A 17 27.34 60.71 -7.14
C TYR A 17 26.32 60.38 -6.06
N PHE A 18 25.94 61.34 -5.19
CA PHE A 18 24.92 61.13 -4.16
C PHE A 18 23.49 61.07 -4.68
N LEU A 19 23.21 61.69 -5.85
CA LEU A 19 21.92 61.64 -6.54
C LEU A 19 21.74 60.42 -7.42
N MET A 20 22.80 59.63 -7.65
CA MET A 20 22.70 58.38 -8.43
C MET A 20 21.78 57.34 -7.73
N PRO A 21 20.89 56.69 -8.47
CA PRO A 21 20.08 55.63 -7.91
C PRO A 21 20.95 54.48 -7.37
N VAL A 22 20.52 53.87 -6.29
CA VAL A 22 21.21 52.73 -5.68
C VAL A 22 20.65 51.46 -6.29
N ALA A 23 21.51 50.61 -6.83
CA ALA A 23 21.19 49.29 -7.31
C ALA A 23 21.64 48.26 -6.26
N GLU A 24 20.71 47.52 -5.72
CA GLU A 24 21.02 46.36 -4.86
C GLU A 24 21.47 45.20 -5.74
N VAL A 25 22.69 44.72 -5.50
CA VAL A 25 23.33 43.71 -6.32
C VAL A 25 23.82 42.54 -5.47
N VAL A 26 23.80 41.38 -6.08
CA VAL A 26 24.36 40.15 -5.51
C VAL A 26 25.41 39.59 -6.47
N PRO A 27 26.61 39.22 -6.00
CA PRO A 27 27.62 38.61 -6.85
C PRO A 27 27.18 37.20 -7.30
N VAL A 28 27.41 36.88 -8.57
CA VAL A 28 27.29 35.54 -9.13
C VAL A 28 28.34 34.65 -8.44
N ARG A 29 27.90 33.57 -7.87
CA ARG A 29 28.75 32.64 -7.12
C ARG A 29 28.64 31.21 -7.68
N ARG A 30 29.60 30.36 -7.37
CA ARG A 30 29.49 28.94 -7.60
C ARG A 30 28.81 28.25 -6.43
N GLY A 31 28.01 27.24 -6.72
CA GLY A 31 27.33 26.41 -5.72
C GLY A 31 26.76 25.16 -6.35
N THR A 32 25.94 24.48 -5.60
CA THR A 32 25.21 23.29 -6.05
C THR A 32 23.76 23.66 -6.36
N ALA A 33 23.30 23.41 -7.59
CA ALA A 33 21.90 23.50 -7.96
C ALA A 33 21.24 22.14 -7.74
N ILE A 34 20.15 22.10 -6.99
CA ILE A 34 19.37 20.90 -6.75
C ILE A 34 17.99 21.14 -7.37
N SER A 35 17.59 20.27 -8.30
CA SER A 35 16.21 20.19 -8.76
C SER A 35 15.49 19.15 -7.90
N ALA A 36 14.31 19.49 -7.42
CA ALA A 36 13.50 18.58 -6.63
C ALA A 36 12.03 18.75 -6.96
N VAL A 37 11.34 17.63 -7.03
CA VAL A 37 9.89 17.56 -7.09
C VAL A 37 9.33 17.56 -5.67
N TYR A 38 8.42 18.50 -5.43
CA TYR A 38 7.75 18.67 -4.14
C TYR A 38 6.44 17.90 -4.11
N GLY A 39 6.12 17.29 -2.97
CA GLY A 39 4.86 16.59 -2.78
C GLY A 39 4.48 16.44 -1.31
N THR A 40 3.26 15.97 -1.08
CA THR A 40 2.77 15.62 0.25
C THR A 40 2.96 14.14 0.51
N VAL A 41 3.10 13.76 1.78
CA VAL A 41 3.19 12.34 2.16
C VAL A 41 2.20 11.99 3.25
N ARG A 42 1.80 10.73 3.24
CA ARG A 42 1.02 10.07 4.28
C ARG A 42 1.62 8.71 4.58
N ILE A 43 1.68 8.36 5.86
CA ILE A 43 2.08 7.02 6.29
C ILE A 43 0.86 6.11 6.22
N GLU A 44 0.98 5.02 5.49
CA GLU A 44 -0.08 4.02 5.34
C GLU A 44 0.43 2.64 5.75
N PRO A 45 -0.41 1.79 6.37
CA PRO A 45 -0.04 0.41 6.64
C PRO A 45 0.03 -0.38 5.32
N ALA A 46 0.94 -1.35 5.25
CA ALA A 46 1.10 -2.18 4.05
C ALA A 46 -0.19 -2.94 3.70
N PHE A 47 -0.92 -3.38 4.73
CA PHE A 47 -2.18 -4.10 4.57
C PHE A 47 -3.17 -3.66 5.65
N VAL A 48 -4.43 -3.52 5.24
CA VAL A 48 -5.58 -3.33 6.12
C VAL A 48 -6.59 -4.40 5.78
N VAL A 49 -6.93 -5.26 6.74
CA VAL A 49 -7.89 -6.33 6.55
C VAL A 49 -9.09 -6.12 7.45
N ARG A 50 -10.26 -6.05 6.83
CA ARG A 50 -11.55 -5.99 7.53
C ARG A 50 -12.03 -7.40 7.75
N VAL A 51 -12.14 -7.80 9.01
CA VAL A 51 -12.63 -9.11 9.43
C VAL A 51 -14.15 -9.02 9.56
N ARG A 52 -14.85 -9.86 8.79
CA ARG A 52 -16.30 -9.86 8.73
C ARG A 52 -16.86 -11.17 9.30
N ALA A 53 -18.08 -11.12 9.83
CA ALA A 53 -18.85 -12.29 10.19
C ALA A 53 -19.10 -13.15 8.95
N GLN A 54 -18.93 -14.46 9.07
CA GLN A 54 -19.23 -15.43 8.02
C GLN A 54 -20.53 -16.22 8.31
N ASN A 55 -21.11 -16.01 9.49
CA ASN A 55 -22.38 -16.58 9.92
C ASN A 55 -23.15 -15.55 10.75
N ALA A 56 -24.47 -15.72 10.81
CA ALA A 56 -25.31 -14.98 11.74
C ALA A 56 -25.34 -15.65 13.12
N GLY A 57 -25.40 -14.85 14.18
CA GLY A 57 -25.48 -15.36 15.56
C GLY A 57 -25.07 -14.32 16.60
N PHE A 58 -25.08 -14.70 17.86
CA PHE A 58 -24.64 -13.84 18.95
C PHE A 58 -23.10 -13.91 19.06
N ILE A 59 -22.44 -12.74 18.96
CA ILE A 59 -20.99 -12.67 19.06
C ILE A 59 -20.56 -12.73 20.55
N ARG A 60 -19.50 -13.47 20.82
CA ARG A 60 -18.79 -13.48 22.09
C ARG A 60 -17.33 -13.13 21.85
N LEU A 61 -16.90 -12.01 22.38
CA LEU A 61 -15.51 -11.57 22.26
C LEU A 61 -14.58 -12.52 23.03
N ALA A 62 -13.39 -12.78 22.49
CA ALA A 62 -12.37 -13.49 23.24
C ALA A 62 -11.96 -12.68 24.47
N GLU A 63 -11.60 -13.34 25.57
CA GLU A 63 -11.31 -12.72 26.86
C GLU A 63 -10.32 -11.55 26.75
N THR A 64 -9.28 -11.71 25.94
CA THR A 64 -8.27 -10.69 25.67
C THR A 64 -8.86 -9.41 25.04
N PHE A 65 -9.98 -9.51 24.32
CA PHE A 65 -10.63 -8.43 23.61
C PHE A 65 -11.98 -8.03 24.23
N SER A 66 -12.29 -8.56 25.42
CA SER A 66 -13.55 -8.28 26.13
C SER A 66 -13.78 -6.81 26.44
N ALA A 67 -12.71 -5.98 26.46
CA ALA A 67 -12.81 -4.52 26.59
C ALA A 67 -13.44 -3.85 25.33
N GLY A 68 -13.79 -4.60 24.27
CA GLY A 68 -14.38 -4.08 23.06
C GLY A 68 -13.51 -2.99 22.41
N ARG A 69 -14.02 -1.76 22.29
CA ARG A 69 -13.25 -0.63 21.74
C ARG A 69 -11.98 -0.30 22.54
N GLY A 70 -11.89 -0.70 23.80
CA GLY A 70 -10.68 -0.56 24.61
C GLY A 70 -9.53 -1.46 24.16
N ALA A 71 -9.79 -2.45 23.32
CA ALA A 71 -8.77 -3.31 22.72
C ALA A 71 -8.11 -2.70 21.46
N ILE A 72 -8.56 -1.53 20.99
CA ILE A 72 -7.95 -0.82 19.87
C ILE A 72 -6.50 -0.47 20.23
N GLY A 73 -5.57 -0.78 19.31
CA GLY A 73 -4.12 -0.62 19.51
C GLY A 73 -3.43 -1.87 20.05
N MET A 74 -4.16 -2.92 20.42
CA MET A 74 -3.56 -4.19 20.84
C MET A 74 -2.94 -4.92 19.65
N ASN A 75 -1.85 -5.63 19.93
CA ASN A 75 -1.22 -6.52 18.96
C ASN A 75 -2.05 -7.79 18.80
N VAL A 76 -2.15 -8.25 17.56
CA VAL A 76 -2.77 -9.54 17.23
C VAL A 76 -1.83 -10.37 16.37
N GLU A 77 -1.84 -11.68 16.56
CA GLU A 77 -1.10 -12.65 15.75
C GLU A 77 -2.03 -13.33 14.75
N LYS A 78 -1.50 -13.69 13.58
CA LYS A 78 -2.24 -14.45 12.58
C LYS A 78 -2.81 -15.75 13.17
N GLY A 79 -4.11 -15.96 13.01
CA GLY A 79 -4.83 -17.11 13.57
C GLY A 79 -5.32 -16.92 15.01
N GLN A 80 -4.94 -15.84 15.69
CA GLN A 80 -5.43 -15.56 17.05
C GLN A 80 -6.95 -15.39 17.05
N LEU A 81 -7.62 -16.01 18.01
CA LEU A 81 -9.08 -15.91 18.19
C LEU A 81 -9.44 -14.49 18.67
N LEU A 82 -10.29 -13.81 17.93
CA LEU A 82 -10.81 -12.49 18.26
C LEU A 82 -12.20 -12.58 18.90
N ALA A 83 -13.05 -13.44 18.34
CA ALA A 83 -14.40 -13.67 18.81
C ALA A 83 -14.93 -15.03 18.35
N THR A 84 -16.02 -15.47 18.95
CA THR A 84 -16.83 -16.61 18.49
C THR A 84 -18.26 -16.14 18.24
N ILE A 85 -18.88 -16.64 17.17
CA ILE A 85 -20.30 -16.39 16.89
C ILE A 85 -21.07 -17.63 17.35
N ALA A 86 -21.90 -17.50 18.37
CA ALA A 86 -22.70 -18.58 18.89
C ALA A 86 -23.89 -18.86 17.96
N ASP A 87 -23.79 -19.95 17.19
CA ASP A 87 -24.87 -20.48 16.36
C ASP A 87 -25.32 -21.83 16.95
N GLU A 88 -26.23 -21.75 17.92
CA GLU A 88 -26.77 -22.93 18.57
C GLU A 88 -27.53 -23.85 17.61
N THR A 89 -28.05 -23.32 16.52
CA THR A 89 -28.81 -24.10 15.54
C THR A 89 -27.88 -25.00 14.75
N THR A 90 -26.81 -24.45 14.21
CA THR A 90 -25.77 -25.21 13.49
C THR A 90 -25.10 -26.25 14.44
N ALA A 91 -24.84 -25.88 15.70
CA ALA A 91 -24.28 -26.81 16.69
C ALA A 91 -25.19 -28.02 16.94
N ARG A 92 -26.52 -27.83 17.08
CA ARG A 92 -27.49 -28.90 17.21
C ARG A 92 -27.56 -29.76 15.95
N GLN A 93 -27.60 -29.12 14.76
CA GLN A 93 -27.63 -29.85 13.49
C GLN A 93 -26.38 -30.71 13.29
N LEU A 94 -25.20 -30.19 13.63
CA LEU A 94 -23.95 -30.96 13.56
C LEU A 94 -23.96 -32.18 14.50
N LYS A 95 -24.44 -31.98 15.73
CA LYS A 95 -24.58 -33.11 16.68
C LYS A 95 -25.49 -34.20 16.12
N GLN A 96 -26.63 -33.82 15.52
CA GLN A 96 -27.55 -34.77 14.90
C GLN A 96 -26.92 -35.45 13.68
N ALA A 97 -26.30 -34.71 12.78
CA ALA A 97 -25.65 -35.27 11.57
C ALA A 97 -24.54 -36.25 11.90
N ARG A 98 -23.76 -36.01 12.96
CA ARG A 98 -22.75 -36.96 13.45
C ARG A 98 -23.39 -38.22 13.96
N ALA A 99 -24.46 -38.12 14.75
CA ALA A 99 -25.17 -39.30 15.26
C ALA A 99 -25.78 -40.14 14.12
N ASP A 100 -26.32 -39.47 13.08
CA ASP A 100 -26.87 -40.15 11.90
C ASP A 100 -25.79 -40.86 11.07
N LEU A 101 -24.61 -40.22 10.92
CA LEU A 101 -23.45 -40.82 10.27
C LEU A 101 -22.93 -42.02 11.03
N ASP A 102 -22.74 -41.90 12.36
CA ASP A 102 -22.28 -43.00 13.22
C ASP A 102 -23.25 -44.22 13.13
N ALA A 103 -24.54 -43.97 13.20
CA ALA A 103 -25.56 -45.01 13.03
C ALA A 103 -25.58 -45.66 11.64
N ALA A 104 -25.24 -44.87 10.57
CA ALA A 104 -25.12 -45.42 9.23
C ALA A 104 -23.83 -46.24 9.05
N VAL A 105 -22.73 -45.84 9.67
CA VAL A 105 -21.48 -46.62 9.70
C VAL A 105 -21.67 -47.93 10.43
N GLU A 106 -22.33 -47.92 11.59
CA GLU A 106 -22.65 -49.17 12.33
C GLU A 106 -23.53 -50.11 11.50
N ARG A 107 -24.55 -49.57 10.80
CA ARG A 107 -25.40 -50.39 9.89
C ARG A 107 -24.61 -50.92 8.69
N ALA A 108 -23.66 -50.18 8.17
CA ALA A 108 -22.81 -50.59 7.05
C ALA A 108 -21.85 -51.73 7.44
N ALA A 109 -21.52 -51.87 8.71
CA ALA A 109 -20.70 -52.97 9.23
C ALA A 109 -21.47 -54.31 9.29
N LEU A 110 -22.80 -54.28 9.21
CA LEU A 110 -23.62 -55.50 9.19
C LEU A 110 -23.64 -56.14 7.81
N PRO A 111 -23.77 -57.49 7.71
CA PRO A 111 -23.92 -58.16 6.43
C PRO A 111 -25.14 -57.65 5.68
N LEU A 112 -25.00 -57.45 4.37
CA LEU A 112 -26.12 -57.06 3.52
C LEU A 112 -27.20 -58.12 3.50
N PRO A 113 -28.50 -57.76 3.56
CA PRO A 113 -29.60 -58.73 3.59
C PRO A 113 -29.55 -59.73 2.44
N SER A 114 -29.21 -59.29 1.24
CA SER A 114 -29.10 -60.18 0.08
C SER A 114 -27.82 -61.02 0.05
N SER A 115 -26.83 -60.77 0.91
CA SER A 115 -25.53 -61.49 0.91
C SER A 115 -25.65 -62.92 1.37
N GLU A 116 -26.51 -63.22 2.35
CA GLU A 116 -26.76 -64.59 2.82
C GLU A 116 -27.52 -65.41 1.77
N LEU A 117 -28.48 -64.81 1.07
CA LEU A 117 -29.18 -65.43 -0.06
C LEU A 117 -28.23 -65.70 -1.26
N LEU A 118 -27.34 -64.81 -1.55
CA LEU A 118 -26.32 -64.99 -2.59
C LEU A 118 -25.39 -66.14 -2.24
N LYS A 119 -24.91 -66.21 -1.01
CA LYS A 119 -24.07 -67.31 -0.53
C LYS A 119 -24.75 -68.68 -0.69
N ALA A 120 -26.03 -68.77 -0.30
CA ALA A 120 -26.81 -70.00 -0.49
C ALA A 120 -27.00 -70.37 -1.98
N ALA A 121 -27.25 -69.40 -2.83
CA ALA A 121 -27.36 -69.60 -4.25
C ALA A 121 -26.03 -70.00 -4.92
N GLU A 122 -24.91 -69.43 -4.50
CA GLU A 122 -23.57 -69.78 -4.95
C GLU A 122 -23.16 -71.19 -4.51
N ASP A 123 -23.46 -71.56 -3.27
CA ASP A 123 -23.26 -72.96 -2.76
C ASP A 123 -24.07 -73.98 -3.55
N ASN A 124 -25.32 -73.63 -3.91
CA ASN A 124 -26.16 -74.51 -4.76
C ASN A 124 -25.59 -74.59 -6.16
N LEU A 125 -25.20 -73.49 -6.81
CA LEU A 125 -24.58 -73.48 -8.14
C LEU A 125 -23.30 -74.32 -8.12
N GLN A 126 -22.45 -74.19 -7.12
CA GLN A 126 -21.22 -74.99 -7.02
C GLN A 126 -21.49 -76.48 -6.84
N ARG A 127 -22.53 -76.87 -6.12
CA ARG A 127 -22.98 -78.27 -6.02
C ARG A 127 -23.41 -78.80 -7.37
N LEU A 128 -24.28 -78.08 -8.08
CA LEU A 128 -24.78 -78.48 -9.40
C LEU A 128 -23.63 -78.53 -10.43
N GLN A 129 -22.68 -77.64 -10.38
CA GLN A 129 -21.50 -77.64 -11.26
C GLN A 129 -20.65 -78.91 -11.12
N ARG A 130 -20.49 -79.44 -9.89
CA ARG A 130 -19.77 -80.69 -9.61
C ARG A 130 -20.54 -81.93 -10.14
N VAL A 131 -21.88 -81.87 -10.12
CA VAL A 131 -22.72 -83.01 -10.55
C VAL A 131 -22.94 -82.97 -12.10
N VAL A 132 -23.01 -81.80 -12.73
CA VAL A 132 -23.07 -81.65 -14.19
C VAL A 132 -21.85 -82.26 -14.87
N SER A 133 -20.66 -82.15 -14.25
CA SER A 133 -19.43 -82.77 -14.78
C SER A 133 -19.48 -84.33 -14.73
N SER A 134 -20.41 -84.92 -13.96
CA SER A 134 -20.65 -86.36 -13.91
C SER A 134 -21.86 -86.85 -14.75
N GLY A 135 -22.53 -85.94 -15.55
CA GLY A 135 -23.57 -86.25 -16.51
C GLY A 135 -24.98 -86.48 -15.93
N ASN A 136 -25.25 -86.19 -14.63
CA ASN A 136 -26.50 -86.64 -13.92
C ASN A 136 -27.48 -85.44 -13.64
N VAL A 137 -27.31 -84.23 -14.24
CA VAL A 137 -28.21 -83.09 -14.00
C VAL A 137 -28.66 -82.50 -15.34
N PRO A 138 -29.94 -82.14 -15.51
CA PRO A 138 -30.42 -81.44 -16.68
C PRO A 138 -29.75 -80.07 -16.82
N ALA A 139 -29.25 -79.76 -18.03
CA ALA A 139 -28.58 -78.45 -18.28
C ALA A 139 -29.45 -77.24 -17.92
N VAL A 140 -30.79 -77.38 -17.95
CA VAL A 140 -31.77 -76.34 -17.61
C VAL A 140 -31.73 -75.99 -16.12
N GLU A 141 -31.47 -76.94 -15.21
CA GLU A 141 -31.37 -76.67 -13.79
C GLU A 141 -30.08 -75.91 -13.42
N PHE A 142 -28.97 -76.26 -14.08
CA PHE A 142 -27.72 -75.53 -13.91
C PHE A 142 -27.84 -74.08 -14.40
N GLU A 143 -28.44 -73.85 -15.57
CA GLU A 143 -28.64 -72.48 -16.10
C GLU A 143 -29.60 -71.65 -15.21
N LYS A 144 -30.63 -72.28 -14.63
CA LYS A 144 -31.51 -71.59 -13.66
C LYS A 144 -30.75 -71.18 -12.40
N ALA A 145 -29.94 -72.06 -11.83
CA ALA A 145 -29.15 -71.76 -10.64
C ALA A 145 -28.12 -70.70 -10.91
N LYS A 146 -27.49 -70.68 -12.08
CA LYS A 146 -26.55 -69.65 -12.55
C LYS A 146 -27.21 -68.30 -12.71
N SER A 147 -28.40 -68.26 -13.35
CA SER A 147 -29.18 -67.02 -13.49
C SER A 147 -29.60 -66.44 -12.14
N GLU A 148 -30.02 -67.31 -11.20
CA GLU A 148 -30.40 -66.87 -9.84
C GLU A 148 -29.20 -66.32 -9.04
N ALA A 149 -28.04 -67.00 -9.08
CA ALA A 149 -26.81 -66.48 -8.46
C ALA A 149 -26.39 -65.17 -9.06
N ASN A 150 -26.46 -64.97 -10.39
CA ASN A 150 -26.15 -63.69 -11.04
C ASN A 150 -27.14 -62.58 -10.67
N ARG A 151 -28.45 -62.90 -10.58
CA ARG A 151 -29.47 -61.96 -10.13
C ARG A 151 -29.19 -61.46 -8.70
N LEU A 152 -28.91 -62.39 -7.76
CA LEU A 152 -28.60 -62.07 -6.36
C LEU A 152 -27.26 -61.30 -6.23
N ARG A 153 -26.25 -61.62 -7.07
CA ARG A 153 -25.00 -60.87 -7.10
C ARG A 153 -25.25 -59.41 -7.54
N GLY A 154 -26.11 -59.21 -8.54
CA GLY A 154 -26.54 -57.84 -8.92
C GLY A 154 -27.32 -57.13 -7.83
N ALA A 155 -28.15 -57.85 -7.05
CA ALA A 155 -28.88 -57.28 -5.93
C ALA A 155 -27.93 -56.83 -4.80
N VAL A 156 -26.96 -57.66 -4.40
CA VAL A 156 -25.93 -57.31 -3.40
C VAL A 156 -25.12 -56.11 -3.82
N GLU A 157 -24.72 -56.04 -5.08
CA GLU A 157 -23.95 -54.89 -5.61
C GLU A 157 -24.79 -53.60 -5.62
N ALA A 158 -26.07 -53.69 -5.97
CA ALA A 158 -27.00 -52.56 -5.92
C ALA A 158 -27.20 -52.07 -4.46
N GLU A 159 -27.40 -52.99 -3.51
CA GLU A 159 -27.51 -52.67 -2.07
C GLU A 159 -26.22 -52.00 -1.54
N ARG A 160 -25.04 -52.48 -1.97
CA ARG A 160 -23.75 -51.89 -1.60
C ARG A 160 -23.58 -50.48 -2.14
N ILE A 161 -23.88 -50.29 -3.42
CA ILE A 161 -23.82 -48.94 -4.05
C ILE A 161 -24.75 -47.98 -3.34
N GLU A 162 -25.95 -48.40 -2.97
CA GLU A 162 -26.90 -47.55 -2.26
C GLU A 162 -26.43 -47.22 -0.84
N GLN A 163 -25.85 -48.21 -0.14
CA GLN A 163 -25.24 -48.00 1.16
C GLN A 163 -24.07 -47.02 1.11
N ASP A 164 -23.17 -47.15 0.13
CA ASP A 164 -22.03 -46.25 -0.08
C ASP A 164 -22.49 -44.82 -0.41
N ARG A 165 -23.54 -44.70 -1.24
CA ARG A 165 -24.13 -43.37 -1.55
C ARG A 165 -24.71 -42.70 -0.29
N ASN A 166 -25.42 -43.47 0.55
CA ASN A 166 -25.99 -42.93 1.77
C ASN A 166 -24.88 -42.46 2.73
N LEU A 167 -23.84 -43.28 2.93
CA LEU A 167 -22.68 -42.91 3.75
C LEU A 167 -22.01 -41.66 3.27
N ASN A 168 -21.70 -41.57 1.98
CA ASN A 168 -21.06 -40.39 1.37
C ASN A 168 -21.92 -39.13 1.54
N SER A 169 -23.25 -39.25 1.38
CA SER A 169 -24.17 -38.12 1.55
C SER A 169 -24.19 -37.61 3.01
N LEU A 170 -24.19 -38.50 3.99
CA LEU A 170 -24.14 -38.13 5.43
C LEU A 170 -22.78 -37.56 5.81
N GLU A 171 -21.70 -38.12 5.28
CA GLU A 171 -20.35 -37.59 5.49
C GLU A 171 -20.22 -36.17 4.94
N ASP A 172 -20.70 -35.92 3.71
CA ASP A 172 -20.67 -34.58 3.10
C ASP A 172 -21.53 -33.57 3.85
N ALA A 173 -22.73 -34.00 4.33
CA ALA A 173 -23.57 -33.16 5.17
C ALA A 173 -22.87 -32.77 6.49
N THR A 174 -22.21 -33.73 7.11
CA THR A 174 -21.46 -33.52 8.36
C THR A 174 -20.27 -32.57 8.12
N LYS A 175 -19.47 -32.80 7.09
CA LYS A 175 -18.35 -31.93 6.71
C LYS A 175 -18.79 -30.49 6.44
N LYS A 176 -19.94 -30.30 5.77
CA LYS A 176 -20.53 -29.00 5.53
C LYS A 176 -20.86 -28.24 6.83
N LEU A 177 -21.48 -28.92 7.77
CA LEU A 177 -21.83 -28.35 9.08
C LEU A 177 -20.57 -28.08 9.93
N GLU A 178 -19.55 -28.93 9.86
CA GLU A 178 -18.25 -28.69 10.50
C GLU A 178 -17.55 -27.45 9.94
N ALA A 179 -17.57 -27.25 8.62
CA ALA A 179 -17.05 -26.04 7.99
C ALA A 179 -17.81 -24.78 8.45
N GLN A 180 -19.14 -24.85 8.56
CA GLN A 180 -19.95 -23.77 9.09
C GLN A 180 -19.61 -23.46 10.56
N MET A 181 -19.42 -24.48 11.41
CA MET A 181 -18.98 -24.27 12.78
C MET A 181 -17.58 -23.65 12.87
N LYS A 182 -16.67 -24.05 12.02
CA LYS A 182 -15.32 -23.43 11.95
C LYS A 182 -15.39 -21.94 11.56
N ASN A 183 -16.31 -21.57 10.68
CA ASN A 183 -16.56 -20.19 10.29
C ASN A 183 -17.19 -19.33 11.41
N SER A 184 -17.65 -19.96 12.48
CA SER A 184 -18.12 -19.27 13.71
C SER A 184 -16.95 -18.74 14.56
N GLU A 185 -15.72 -19.19 14.32
CA GLU A 185 -14.53 -18.67 14.96
C GLU A 185 -13.96 -17.50 14.14
N VAL A 186 -14.05 -16.32 14.69
CA VAL A 186 -13.49 -15.10 14.08
C VAL A 186 -12.04 -14.97 14.49
N ARG A 187 -11.12 -15.15 13.55
CA ARG A 187 -9.67 -15.13 13.78
C ARG A 187 -8.99 -14.01 13.02
N ALA A 188 -7.86 -13.52 13.56
CA ALA A 188 -7.03 -12.54 12.89
C ALA A 188 -6.40 -13.13 11.61
N PRO A 189 -6.57 -12.49 10.43
CA PRO A 189 -6.03 -13.02 9.17
C PRO A 189 -4.55 -12.74 8.98
N ILE A 190 -4.01 -11.71 9.65
CA ILE A 190 -2.62 -11.27 9.57
C ILE A 190 -2.08 -10.90 10.95
N ASP A 191 -0.75 -10.86 11.08
CA ASP A 191 -0.09 -10.21 12.21
C ASP A 191 -0.22 -8.71 12.10
N GLY A 192 -0.60 -8.03 13.18
CA GLY A 192 -0.79 -6.59 13.12
C GLY A 192 -1.29 -5.94 14.40
N LEU A 193 -1.95 -4.81 14.21
CA LEU A 193 -2.63 -4.03 15.25
C LEU A 193 -4.13 -4.04 14.99
N LEU A 194 -4.91 -4.21 16.04
CA LEU A 194 -6.35 -4.03 16.00
C LEU A 194 -6.65 -2.53 15.95
N THR A 195 -7.14 -2.04 14.81
CA THR A 195 -7.36 -0.60 14.58
C THR A 195 -8.82 -0.19 14.72
N ASN A 196 -9.74 -1.14 14.60
CA ASN A 196 -11.16 -0.87 14.84
C ASN A 196 -11.85 -2.11 15.39
N VAL A 197 -12.85 -1.88 16.26
CA VAL A 197 -13.78 -2.88 16.81
C VAL A 197 -15.18 -2.30 16.65
N GLN A 198 -15.98 -2.90 15.76
CA GLN A 198 -17.33 -2.42 15.43
C GLN A 198 -18.43 -3.18 16.14
N THR A 199 -18.10 -4.19 16.92
CA THR A 199 -19.04 -5.04 17.63
C THR A 199 -18.83 -5.00 19.14
N ILE A 200 -19.85 -5.40 19.87
CA ILE A 200 -19.83 -5.54 21.33
C ILE A 200 -20.18 -6.97 21.74
N ASP A 201 -19.73 -7.39 22.90
CA ASP A 201 -20.02 -8.72 23.42
C ASP A 201 -21.53 -8.93 23.59
N GLY A 202 -22.05 -10.08 23.13
CA GLY A 202 -23.48 -10.41 23.17
C GLY A 202 -24.32 -9.78 22.06
N GLU A 203 -23.77 -9.02 21.13
CA GLU A 203 -24.48 -8.44 19.99
C GLU A 203 -24.91 -9.51 18.99
N LEU A 204 -26.09 -9.38 18.40
CA LEU A 204 -26.53 -10.19 17.27
C LEU A 204 -25.92 -9.65 15.97
N VAL A 205 -25.08 -10.45 15.34
CA VAL A 205 -24.43 -10.11 14.06
C VAL A 205 -25.03 -10.94 12.93
N SER A 206 -25.01 -10.36 11.71
CA SER A 206 -25.42 -11.04 10.49
C SER A 206 -24.20 -11.35 9.62
N ASP A 207 -24.34 -12.29 8.69
CA ASP A 207 -23.32 -12.56 7.68
C ASP A 207 -22.92 -11.28 6.94
N GLY A 208 -21.59 -11.08 6.74
CA GLY A 208 -21.03 -9.90 6.11
C GLY A 208 -20.83 -8.67 7.02
N ASN A 209 -21.36 -8.63 8.25
CA ASN A 209 -21.10 -7.54 9.18
C ASN A 209 -19.60 -7.40 9.46
N GLU A 210 -19.08 -6.17 9.37
CA GLU A 210 -17.69 -5.86 9.75
C GLU A 210 -17.56 -5.88 11.28
N LEU A 211 -16.64 -6.71 11.79
CA LEU A 211 -16.45 -6.91 13.23
C LEU A 211 -15.18 -6.23 13.71
N PHE A 212 -14.08 -6.45 13.00
CA PHE A 212 -12.77 -5.96 13.38
C PHE A 212 -12.02 -5.44 12.14
N THR A 213 -11.12 -4.48 12.36
CA THR A 213 -10.13 -4.08 11.36
C THR A 213 -8.75 -4.31 11.91
N VAL A 214 -7.94 -5.08 11.20
CA VAL A 214 -6.54 -5.38 11.56
C VAL A 214 -5.63 -4.73 10.52
N SER A 215 -4.67 -3.92 10.98
CA SER A 215 -3.67 -3.26 10.14
C SER A 215 -2.29 -3.87 10.36
N SER A 216 -1.55 -4.07 9.29
CA SER A 216 -0.15 -4.49 9.34
C SER A 216 0.69 -3.52 10.17
N ARG A 217 1.72 -4.03 10.87
CA ARG A 217 2.74 -3.20 11.52
C ARG A 217 3.72 -2.56 10.53
N LYS A 218 3.86 -3.16 9.35
CA LYS A 218 4.71 -2.58 8.30
C LYS A 218 3.98 -1.42 7.68
N ASN A 219 4.62 -0.26 7.71
CA ASN A 219 4.13 0.97 7.11
C ASN A 219 5.01 1.33 5.91
N TYR A 220 4.43 2.00 4.94
CA TYR A 220 5.13 2.65 3.84
C TYR A 220 4.73 4.12 3.76
N VAL A 221 5.51 4.90 3.06
CA VAL A 221 5.22 6.31 2.83
C VAL A 221 4.56 6.45 1.46
N ARG A 222 3.28 6.82 1.46
CA ARG A 222 2.57 7.20 0.25
C ARG A 222 2.82 8.68 0.01
N GLY A 223 3.45 9.01 -1.11
CA GLY A 223 3.64 10.36 -1.59
C GLY A 223 2.68 10.70 -2.72
N GLU A 224 2.32 11.97 -2.84
CA GLU A 224 1.51 12.48 -3.93
C GLU A 224 2.23 13.63 -4.62
N VAL A 225 2.34 13.57 -5.94
CA VAL A 225 2.93 14.61 -6.79
C VAL A 225 1.95 15.02 -7.87
N ASN A 226 2.11 16.24 -8.38
CA ASN A 226 1.30 16.74 -9.48
C ASN A 226 1.68 16.09 -10.82
N GLU A 227 0.76 16.10 -11.77
CA GLU A 227 0.96 15.55 -13.11
C GLU A 227 2.15 16.23 -13.84
N GLU A 228 2.34 17.53 -13.63
CA GLU A 228 3.43 18.30 -14.24
C GLU A 228 4.82 17.78 -13.85
N ASP A 229 4.94 17.26 -12.63
CA ASP A 229 6.21 16.91 -12.01
C ASP A 229 6.53 15.41 -12.10
N VAL A 230 5.51 14.53 -12.26
CA VAL A 230 5.70 13.08 -12.21
C VAL A 230 6.62 12.54 -13.29
N GLY A 231 6.67 13.22 -14.46
CA GLY A 231 7.54 12.85 -15.58
C GLY A 231 9.04 12.91 -15.25
N GLU A 232 9.44 13.70 -14.26
CA GLU A 232 10.83 13.82 -13.79
C GLU A 232 11.19 12.76 -12.73
N VAL A 233 10.20 12.11 -12.10
CA VAL A 233 10.43 11.15 -11.03
C VAL A 233 10.70 9.76 -11.61
N LYS A 234 11.72 9.09 -11.05
CA LYS A 234 12.10 7.71 -11.42
C LYS A 234 12.31 6.85 -10.18
N PRO A 235 12.11 5.54 -10.28
CA PRO A 235 12.47 4.62 -9.20
C PRO A 235 13.93 4.78 -8.76
N ASN A 236 14.21 4.53 -7.49
CA ASN A 236 15.50 4.67 -6.82
C ASN A 236 16.02 6.11 -6.67
N MET A 237 15.25 7.14 -7.03
CA MET A 237 15.63 8.52 -6.73
C MET A 237 15.59 8.76 -5.22
N THR A 238 16.56 9.53 -4.73
CA THR A 238 16.63 9.95 -3.33
C THR A 238 15.55 10.98 -3.05
N ALA A 239 14.89 10.83 -1.90
CA ALA A 239 13.92 11.77 -1.39
C ALA A 239 14.23 12.15 0.05
N VAL A 240 13.81 13.34 0.44
CA VAL A 240 13.83 13.81 1.82
C VAL A 240 12.38 13.96 2.26
N VAL A 241 12.02 13.25 3.32
CA VAL A 241 10.67 13.27 3.90
C VAL A 241 10.72 14.01 5.24
N GLN A 242 9.81 14.93 5.43
CA GLN A 242 9.61 15.65 6.70
C GLN A 242 8.19 15.40 7.19
N LEU A 243 8.07 14.59 8.25
CA LEU A 243 6.77 14.31 8.88
C LEU A 243 6.44 15.40 9.90
N TYR A 244 5.21 15.91 9.89
CA TYR A 244 4.77 16.98 10.79
C TYR A 244 4.85 16.58 12.27
N ALA A 245 4.66 15.30 12.58
CA ALA A 245 4.79 14.77 13.95
C ALA A 245 6.23 14.87 14.48
N TYR A 246 7.24 14.93 13.62
CA TYR A 246 8.66 14.99 13.98
C TYR A 246 9.30 16.35 13.68
N ARG A 247 8.54 17.40 13.57
CA ARG A 247 8.86 18.84 13.37
C ARG A 247 10.16 19.16 12.62
N SER A 248 11.33 18.99 13.28
CA SER A 248 12.64 19.39 12.74
C SER A 248 13.47 18.23 12.19
N ARG A 249 12.94 17.00 12.23
CA ARG A 249 13.67 15.82 11.76
C ARG A 249 13.30 15.49 10.32
N GLN A 250 14.31 15.43 9.48
CA GLN A 250 14.19 14.95 8.11
C GLN A 250 14.61 13.49 8.03
N PHE A 251 13.94 12.74 7.20
CA PHE A 251 14.19 11.33 6.96
C PHE A 251 14.62 11.14 5.51
N SER A 252 15.76 10.49 5.32
CA SER A 252 16.16 10.03 3.99
C SER A 252 15.26 8.90 3.54
N ALA A 253 14.89 8.94 2.27
CA ALA A 253 14.04 7.95 1.64
C ALA A 253 14.46 7.76 0.18
N HIS A 254 13.96 6.71 -0.45
CA HIS A 254 14.08 6.52 -1.89
C HIS A 254 12.73 6.15 -2.50
N VAL A 255 12.57 6.48 -3.77
CA VAL A 255 11.38 6.12 -4.56
C VAL A 255 11.42 4.62 -4.82
N SER A 256 10.46 3.89 -4.24
CA SER A 256 10.31 2.45 -4.46
C SER A 256 9.53 2.15 -5.75
N SER A 257 8.41 2.83 -5.94
CA SER A 257 7.57 2.66 -7.14
C SER A 257 6.71 3.89 -7.37
N ILE A 258 6.21 4.02 -8.60
CA ILE A 258 5.29 5.06 -9.03
C ILE A 258 4.04 4.35 -9.56
N GLN A 259 2.86 4.74 -9.09
CA GLN A 259 1.62 4.19 -9.62
C GLN A 259 1.37 4.73 -11.04
N PRO A 260 1.00 3.86 -12.00
CA PRO A 260 0.90 4.25 -13.41
C PRO A 260 -0.33 5.09 -13.74
N ALA A 261 -1.27 5.25 -12.80
CA ALA A 261 -2.49 6.02 -12.98
C ALA A 261 -2.60 7.10 -11.90
N ALA A 262 -3.04 8.29 -12.31
CA ALA A 262 -3.39 9.35 -11.38
C ALA A 262 -4.68 9.01 -10.63
N ASP A 263 -4.82 9.54 -9.45
CA ASP A 263 -6.07 9.53 -8.70
C ASP A 263 -7.10 10.40 -9.45
N PRO A 264 -8.28 9.87 -9.80
CA PRO A 264 -9.25 10.58 -10.64
C PRO A 264 -9.87 11.82 -9.97
N GLU A 265 -9.87 11.89 -8.64
CA GLU A 265 -10.43 13.01 -7.90
C GLU A 265 -9.42 14.14 -7.71
N THR A 266 -8.17 13.79 -7.41
CA THR A 266 -7.12 14.76 -7.09
C THR A 266 -6.20 15.08 -8.26
N GLN A 267 -6.22 14.28 -9.33
CA GLN A 267 -5.32 14.35 -10.50
C GLN A 267 -3.82 14.26 -10.11
N ARG A 268 -3.54 13.62 -8.99
CA ARG A 268 -2.18 13.42 -8.49
C ARG A 268 -1.71 11.99 -8.69
N TYR A 269 -0.44 11.84 -8.93
CA TYR A 269 0.22 10.55 -9.02
C TYR A 269 0.71 10.10 -7.66
N THR A 270 0.47 8.84 -7.34
CA THR A 270 0.95 8.23 -6.10
C THR A 270 2.35 7.67 -6.29
N ILE A 271 3.25 8.05 -5.39
CA ILE A 271 4.62 7.55 -5.31
C ILE A 271 4.79 6.80 -4.01
N VAL A 272 5.31 5.60 -4.07
CA VAL A 272 5.66 4.84 -2.87
C VAL A 272 7.12 5.11 -2.54
N LEU A 273 7.35 5.62 -1.32
CA LEU A 273 8.67 5.86 -0.79
C LEU A 273 8.98 4.86 0.32
N GLN A 274 10.23 4.46 0.37
CA GLN A 274 10.76 3.69 1.48
C GLN A 274 11.75 4.55 2.27
N LEU A 275 11.54 4.68 3.58
CA LEU A 275 12.47 5.36 4.47
C LEU A 275 13.71 4.48 4.66
N ASP A 276 14.89 5.08 4.59
CA ASP A 276 16.16 4.38 4.84
C ASP A 276 16.28 3.99 6.32
N GLN A 277 15.79 4.86 7.19
CA GLN A 277 15.71 4.65 8.63
C GLN A 277 14.34 5.14 9.12
N ALA A 278 13.43 4.19 9.35
CA ALA A 278 12.13 4.49 9.94
C ALA A 278 12.27 4.73 11.45
N PRO A 279 11.57 5.73 12.02
CA PRO A 279 11.48 5.88 13.46
C PRO A 279 10.64 4.78 14.09
N ASP A 280 10.98 4.36 15.33
CA ASP A 280 10.30 3.28 16.04
C ASP A 280 8.79 3.51 16.23
N ASN A 281 8.38 4.78 16.35
CA ASN A 281 6.99 5.18 16.59
C ASN A 281 6.31 5.73 15.32
N LEU A 282 6.60 5.16 14.15
CA LEU A 282 5.95 5.55 12.91
C LEU A 282 4.51 5.01 12.86
N MET A 283 3.53 5.89 13.05
CA MET A 283 2.11 5.53 13.06
C MET A 283 1.45 5.81 11.71
N ALA A 284 0.58 4.90 11.28
CA ALA A 284 -0.28 5.11 10.12
C ALA A 284 -1.17 6.36 10.32
N GLY A 285 -1.39 7.11 9.23
CA GLY A 285 -2.12 8.37 9.26
C GLY A 285 -1.26 9.61 9.51
N MET A 286 0.01 9.47 9.90
CA MET A 286 0.93 10.61 9.94
C MET A 286 1.08 11.22 8.55
N THR A 287 1.16 12.55 8.49
CA THR A 287 1.32 13.32 7.25
C THR A 287 2.56 14.18 7.29
N GLY A 288 2.98 14.63 6.12
CA GLY A 288 4.17 15.45 5.97
C GLY A 288 4.39 15.92 4.53
N GLU A 289 5.61 16.29 4.25
CA GLU A 289 6.08 16.77 2.96
C GLU A 289 7.26 15.93 2.49
N MET A 290 7.45 15.88 1.17
CA MET A 290 8.62 15.25 0.56
C MET A 290 9.23 16.13 -0.50
N ASN A 291 10.53 15.99 -0.69
CA ASN A 291 11.30 16.52 -1.79
C ASN A 291 12.04 15.37 -2.46
N ILE A 292 11.69 15.05 -3.70
CA ILE A 292 12.36 14.03 -4.50
C ILE A 292 13.43 14.72 -5.35
N ILE A 293 14.70 14.36 -5.16
CA ILE A 293 15.81 14.98 -5.86
C ILE A 293 15.87 14.41 -7.28
N THR A 294 15.47 15.23 -8.27
CA THR A 294 15.44 14.84 -9.69
C THR A 294 16.73 15.17 -10.41
N GLY A 295 17.52 16.13 -9.88
CA GLY A 295 18.80 16.50 -10.46
C GLY A 295 19.69 17.22 -9.46
N LYS A 296 21.01 17.05 -9.62
CA LYS A 296 22.04 17.74 -8.85
C LYS A 296 23.17 18.15 -9.77
N HIS A 297 23.38 19.47 -9.91
CA HIS A 297 24.52 20.01 -10.62
C HIS A 297 25.47 20.70 -9.64
N GLU A 298 26.68 20.21 -9.57
CA GLU A 298 27.71 20.77 -8.68
C GLU A 298 28.59 21.78 -9.40
N ASN A 299 29.10 22.74 -8.65
CA ASN A 299 30.03 23.76 -9.15
C ASN A 299 29.50 24.63 -10.29
N VAL A 300 28.18 24.90 -10.31
CA VAL A 300 27.50 25.74 -11.31
C VAL A 300 27.38 27.18 -10.86
N LEU A 301 27.17 28.11 -11.80
CA LEU A 301 26.92 29.52 -11.46
C LEU A 301 25.50 29.69 -10.95
N LEU A 302 25.37 30.28 -9.77
CA LEU A 302 24.09 30.56 -9.13
C LEU A 302 23.83 32.05 -8.99
N VAL A 303 22.58 32.43 -9.27
CA VAL A 303 22.04 33.75 -8.96
C VAL A 303 20.72 33.62 -8.22
N PRO A 304 20.34 34.57 -7.34
CA PRO A 304 18.99 34.57 -6.77
C PRO A 304 17.94 34.60 -7.89
N THR A 305 16.92 33.75 -7.81
CA THR A 305 15.88 33.62 -8.84
C THR A 305 15.18 34.95 -9.11
N ARG A 306 14.99 35.78 -8.07
CA ARG A 306 14.46 37.15 -8.20
C ARG A 306 15.34 38.13 -8.99
N ALA A 307 16.61 37.78 -9.30
CA ALA A 307 17.49 38.60 -10.14
C ALA A 307 17.21 38.43 -11.64
N LEU A 308 16.39 37.43 -11.98
CA LEU A 308 16.08 37.11 -13.38
C LEU A 308 14.76 37.73 -13.81
N LEU A 309 14.76 38.32 -14.97
CA LEU A 309 13.60 38.80 -15.72
C LEU A 309 13.36 37.80 -16.87
N VAL A 310 12.69 36.72 -16.60
CA VAL A 310 12.53 35.55 -17.49
C VAL A 310 13.92 35.00 -17.91
N ASP A 311 14.43 35.33 -19.09
CA ASP A 311 15.73 34.89 -19.62
C ASP A 311 16.75 36.03 -19.70
N GLN A 312 16.59 37.06 -18.88
CA GLN A 312 17.45 38.24 -18.87
C GLN A 312 17.82 38.62 -17.44
N ALA A 313 19.01 39.16 -17.28
CA ALA A 313 19.46 39.71 -16.01
C ALA A 313 19.99 41.13 -16.24
N LEU A 314 19.76 41.99 -15.24
CA LEU A 314 20.43 43.28 -15.16
C LEU A 314 21.69 43.12 -14.32
N LEU A 315 22.84 43.50 -14.89
CA LEU A 315 24.11 43.49 -14.16
C LEU A 315 24.67 44.89 -14.09
N VAL A 316 25.45 45.18 -13.09
CA VAL A 316 26.16 46.47 -12.98
C VAL A 316 27.63 46.22 -13.22
N LYS A 317 28.16 46.83 -14.31
CA LYS A 317 29.57 46.77 -14.66
C LYS A 317 30.12 48.19 -14.79
N HIS A 318 31.21 48.49 -14.08
CA HIS A 318 31.80 49.83 -14.02
C HIS A 318 30.79 50.94 -13.65
N GLY A 319 29.84 50.63 -12.73
CA GLY A 319 28.84 51.61 -12.30
C GLY A 319 27.68 51.83 -13.28
N VAL A 320 27.58 51.07 -14.37
CA VAL A 320 26.53 51.21 -15.40
C VAL A 320 25.70 49.91 -15.48
N VAL A 321 24.39 50.07 -15.54
CA VAL A 321 23.45 48.95 -15.72
C VAL A 321 23.54 48.40 -17.15
N GLN A 322 23.76 47.10 -17.26
CA GLN A 322 23.74 46.38 -18.54
C GLN A 322 22.68 45.29 -18.50
N LYS A 323 21.91 45.13 -19.56
CA LYS A 323 20.98 44.06 -19.77
C LYS A 323 21.67 42.92 -20.51
N ARG A 324 21.56 41.70 -20.01
CA ARG A 324 22.17 40.53 -20.61
C ARG A 324 21.22 39.38 -20.67
N THR A 325 21.13 38.73 -21.83
CA THR A 325 20.39 37.47 -21.98
C THR A 325 21.18 36.35 -21.34
N VAL A 326 20.50 35.51 -20.60
CA VAL A 326 21.07 34.38 -19.87
C VAL A 326 20.35 33.09 -20.26
N LYS A 327 21.08 31.97 -20.30
CA LYS A 327 20.50 30.67 -20.42
C LYS A 327 20.43 30.08 -19.02
N VAL A 328 19.22 29.86 -18.55
CA VAL A 328 18.93 29.30 -17.21
C VAL A 328 18.86 27.77 -17.30
N GLY A 329 19.51 27.10 -16.37
CA GLY A 329 19.38 25.65 -16.12
C GLY A 329 18.32 25.38 -15.07
N PHE A 330 18.71 24.72 -13.98
CA PHE A 330 17.79 24.48 -12.86
C PHE A 330 17.34 25.77 -12.19
N ARG A 331 16.03 25.84 -11.93
CA ARG A 331 15.42 27.00 -11.27
C ARG A 331 14.73 26.52 -10.00
N THR A 332 15.15 27.04 -8.86
CA THR A 332 14.48 26.84 -7.57
C THR A 332 13.84 28.15 -7.11
N LEU A 333 13.13 28.10 -5.99
CA LEU A 333 12.51 29.30 -5.42
C LEU A 333 13.55 30.39 -5.07
N ASP A 334 14.69 29.99 -4.50
CA ASP A 334 15.71 30.92 -4.01
C ASP A 334 16.79 31.23 -5.04
N PHE A 335 17.26 30.24 -5.80
CA PHE A 335 18.38 30.34 -6.72
C PHE A 335 18.07 29.71 -8.08
N SER A 336 18.69 30.24 -9.11
CA SER A 336 18.67 29.70 -10.48
C SER A 336 20.09 29.45 -10.96
N GLU A 337 20.28 28.30 -11.60
CA GLU A 337 21.51 27.95 -12.31
C GLU A 337 21.64 28.75 -13.59
N ILE A 338 22.83 29.29 -13.85
CA ILE A 338 23.15 30.00 -15.10
C ILE A 338 24.12 29.14 -15.91
N MET A 339 23.62 28.64 -17.04
CA MET A 339 24.42 27.88 -17.99
C MET A 339 25.33 28.74 -18.85
N SER A 340 24.84 29.94 -19.22
CA SER A 340 25.60 30.93 -20.01
C SER A 340 25.03 32.33 -19.84
N GLY A 341 25.85 33.37 -20.21
CA GLY A 341 25.47 34.78 -20.20
C GLY A 341 26.02 35.55 -19.00
N LEU A 342 26.42 34.91 -17.91
CA LEU A 342 27.07 35.56 -16.77
C LEU A 342 28.40 34.86 -16.43
N SER A 343 29.26 35.59 -15.74
CA SER A 343 30.56 35.13 -15.26
C SER A 343 30.61 35.17 -13.72
N LEU A 344 31.50 34.35 -13.14
CA LEU A 344 31.76 34.39 -11.72
C LEU A 344 32.13 35.78 -11.26
N GLY A 345 31.49 36.30 -10.22
CA GLY A 345 31.76 37.62 -9.67
C GLY A 345 30.98 38.76 -10.37
N ASP A 346 30.24 38.53 -11.45
CA ASP A 346 29.34 39.53 -12.01
C ASP A 346 28.31 39.95 -10.95
N HIS A 347 27.99 41.26 -10.86
CA HIS A 347 27.02 41.77 -9.90
C HIS A 347 25.65 41.92 -10.54
N VAL A 348 24.70 41.07 -10.17
CA VAL A 348 23.33 41.05 -10.70
C VAL A 348 22.39 41.84 -9.79
N VAL A 349 21.52 42.64 -10.40
CA VAL A 349 20.52 43.46 -9.71
C VAL A 349 19.38 42.54 -9.18
N VAL A 350 19.00 42.71 -7.92
CA VAL A 350 17.98 41.85 -7.27
C VAL A 350 16.74 42.61 -6.78
N ALA A 351 16.74 43.92 -6.85
CA ALA A 351 15.62 44.77 -6.45
C ALA A 351 15.45 45.97 -7.40
N ASP A 352 14.24 46.49 -7.47
CA ASP A 352 13.86 47.69 -8.23
C ASP A 352 14.29 47.65 -9.73
N GLN A 353 14.25 46.44 -10.33
CA GLN A 353 14.73 46.22 -11.72
C GLN A 353 13.93 47.02 -12.76
N ASP A 354 12.67 47.31 -12.48
CA ASP A 354 11.75 48.12 -13.30
C ASP A 354 12.18 49.58 -13.39
N ARG A 355 12.88 50.10 -12.39
CA ARG A 355 13.37 51.49 -12.32
C ARG A 355 14.76 51.67 -12.92
N LEU A 356 15.47 50.59 -13.19
CA LEU A 356 16.85 50.59 -13.65
C LEU A 356 16.88 50.24 -15.15
N ARG A 357 17.11 51.29 -15.99
CA ARG A 357 17.24 51.12 -17.43
C ARG A 357 18.68 50.80 -17.83
N PRO A 358 18.91 49.94 -18.83
CA PRO A 358 20.25 49.75 -19.40
C PRO A 358 20.89 51.07 -19.80
N GLY A 359 22.21 51.23 -19.55
CA GLY A 359 22.97 52.45 -19.77
C GLY A 359 22.92 53.47 -18.64
N LYS A 360 22.07 53.28 -17.62
CA LYS A 360 21.96 54.20 -16.47
C LYS A 360 23.14 54.00 -15.51
N ALA A 361 23.76 55.10 -15.08
CA ALA A 361 24.77 55.09 -14.03
C ALA A 361 24.11 54.88 -12.66
N VAL A 362 24.68 54.00 -11.84
CA VAL A 362 24.12 53.61 -10.55
C VAL A 362 25.22 53.38 -9.50
N ARG A 363 24.88 53.62 -8.24
CA ARG A 363 25.73 53.18 -7.12
C ARG A 363 25.39 51.73 -6.76
N GLN A 364 26.40 50.90 -6.60
CA GLN A 364 26.21 49.51 -6.20
C GLN A 364 26.09 49.41 -4.67
N ARG A 365 25.07 48.69 -4.19
CA ARG A 365 24.95 48.23 -2.82
C ARG A 365 24.98 46.70 -2.85
N VAL A 366 26.11 46.11 -2.53
CA VAL A 366 26.25 44.67 -2.46
C VAL A 366 25.51 44.15 -1.24
N ILE A 367 24.51 43.32 -1.47
CA ILE A 367 23.78 42.65 -0.41
C ILE A 367 24.22 41.16 -0.34
N ARG A 368 24.18 40.60 0.86
CA ARG A 368 24.44 39.16 1.00
C ARG A 368 23.31 38.35 0.39
N PRO A 369 23.62 37.31 -0.42
CA PRO A 369 22.59 36.42 -0.89
C PRO A 369 21.91 35.71 0.28
N PRO A 370 20.64 35.29 0.13
CA PRO A 370 19.99 34.44 1.11
C PRO A 370 20.91 33.25 1.42
N LYS A 371 20.96 32.83 2.68
CA LYS A 371 21.68 31.61 3.04
C LYS A 371 21.02 30.45 2.33
N GLU A 372 21.78 29.60 1.66
CA GLU A 372 21.31 28.27 1.27
C GLU A 372 20.75 27.60 2.53
N LYS A 373 19.46 27.32 2.55
CA LYS A 373 18.91 26.32 3.48
C LYS A 373 19.48 24.99 2.98
N ASN A 374 20.63 24.61 3.53
CA ASN A 374 21.20 23.29 3.27
C ASN A 374 20.11 22.27 3.55
N ALA A 375 19.69 21.56 2.51
CA ALA A 375 19.11 20.25 2.66
C ALA A 375 20.24 19.35 3.18
N LYS A 376 20.41 19.32 4.53
CA LYS A 376 21.21 18.32 5.21
C LYS A 376 20.38 17.09 5.44
#